data_1c4906da22d82e18ca72b46dc32be4fc
#
_entry.id   1c4906da22d82e18ca72b46dc32be4fc
#
_cell.length_a   1.000
_cell.length_b   1.000
_cell.length_c   1.000
_cell.angle_alpha   90.00
_cell.angle_beta   90.00
_cell.angle_gamma   90.00
#
_symmetry.space_group_name_H-M   'P 1'
#
loop_
_entity.id
_entity.type
_entity.pdbx_description
1 polymer ?
#
loop_
_entity_poly.entity_id
_entity_poly.type
_entity_poly.pdbx_seq_one_letter_code
_entity_poly.pdbx_strand_id
1 'polypeptide(L)'
;MKHANDALRAGRETFGEIGEKVAETVQEFKPKLRGMSHLALTPLALAGGIVLIVLSPDTTTRIGSAVFAFSALLLFGVSALYHTGTWSPRVWAALRRFDHANIFILIAGSYTPLTLMLLDGTQRVVLLTTVWSCAILGVLFRVFWIGAPRWLYTPLYIGLGWAAVFFIPGFIDGASSVLGNGMAVAVLTLVAVGGALYTVGGVVYGVKRPNPWPQHFGFHEIFHSFTILAFVSHYVSVSLATYSLR
;
A
#
# COMPACT_ATOMS: atom_id res chain seq x y z
N MET A 1 23.29 -41.43 21.69
CA MET A 1 23.41 -40.33 20.72
C MET A 1 22.77 -40.61 19.37
N LYS A 2 22.94 -41.82 18.77
CA LYS A 2 22.34 -42.18 17.47
C LYS A 2 20.80 -42.11 17.45
N HIS A 3 20.11 -42.68 18.44
CA HIS A 3 18.64 -42.65 18.54
C HIS A 3 18.05 -41.25 18.72
N ALA A 4 18.74 -40.32 19.39
CA ALA A 4 18.27 -38.93 19.52
C ALA A 4 18.37 -38.15 18.21
N ASN A 5 19.42 -38.41 17.41
CA ASN A 5 19.57 -37.81 16.10
C ASN A 5 18.55 -38.34 15.07
N ASP A 6 18.21 -39.62 15.15
CA ASP A 6 17.22 -40.25 14.27
C ASP A 6 15.80 -39.73 14.59
N ALA A 7 15.47 -39.54 15.87
CA ALA A 7 14.20 -38.92 16.31
C ALA A 7 14.07 -37.44 15.86
N LEU A 8 15.18 -36.68 15.94
CA LEU A 8 15.21 -35.28 15.47
C LEU A 8 15.09 -35.18 13.95
N ARG A 9 15.66 -36.12 13.20
CA ARG A 9 15.50 -36.19 11.73
C ARG A 9 14.06 -36.52 11.34
N ALA A 10 13.48 -37.57 11.94
CA ALA A 10 12.08 -37.96 11.70
C ALA A 10 11.11 -36.82 12.04
N GLY A 11 11.35 -36.10 13.14
CA GLY A 11 10.56 -34.92 13.50
C GLY A 11 10.67 -33.80 12.47
N ARG A 12 11.86 -33.52 11.93
CA ARG A 12 12.06 -32.50 10.88
C ARG A 12 11.38 -32.88 9.55
N GLU A 13 11.43 -34.15 9.17
CA GLU A 13 10.77 -34.67 7.97
C GLU A 13 9.25 -34.55 8.10
N THR A 14 8.68 -34.94 9.23
CA THR A 14 7.24 -34.81 9.53
C THR A 14 6.77 -33.36 9.53
N PHE A 15 7.55 -32.42 10.13
CA PHE A 15 7.23 -31.00 10.07
C PHE A 15 7.35 -30.41 8.65
N GLY A 16 8.28 -30.94 7.83
CA GLY A 16 8.41 -30.60 6.42
C GLY A 16 7.17 -31.01 5.62
N GLU A 17 6.75 -32.26 5.76
CA GLU A 17 5.55 -32.80 5.09
C GLU A 17 4.25 -32.10 5.50
N ILE A 18 4.09 -31.79 6.80
CA ILE A 18 2.95 -31.01 7.29
C ILE A 18 2.98 -29.59 6.70
N GLY A 19 4.16 -28.99 6.63
CA GLY A 19 4.35 -27.66 6.03
C GLY A 19 3.99 -27.63 4.54
N GLU A 20 4.39 -28.65 3.78
CA GLU A 20 4.04 -28.82 2.37
C GLU A 20 2.54 -29.04 2.16
N LYS A 21 1.93 -29.96 2.90
CA LYS A 21 0.46 -30.19 2.85
C LYS A 21 -0.35 -28.95 3.21
N VAL A 22 0.08 -28.19 4.22
CA VAL A 22 -0.56 -26.93 4.58
C VAL A 22 -0.38 -25.88 3.47
N ALA A 23 0.79 -25.82 2.84
CA ALA A 23 1.06 -24.92 1.72
C ALA A 23 0.22 -25.28 0.49
N GLU A 24 0.10 -26.58 0.16
CA GLU A 24 -0.76 -27.09 -0.91
C GLU A 24 -2.23 -26.78 -0.64
N THR A 25 -2.71 -27.05 0.57
CA THR A 25 -4.10 -26.74 0.99
C THR A 25 -4.38 -25.23 0.93
N VAL A 26 -3.44 -24.40 1.34
CA VAL A 26 -3.57 -22.92 1.25
C VAL A 26 -3.57 -22.45 -0.20
N GLN A 27 -2.83 -23.10 -1.10
CA GLN A 27 -2.86 -22.80 -2.54
C GLN A 27 -4.16 -23.26 -3.19
N GLU A 28 -4.71 -24.39 -2.81
CA GLU A 28 -5.97 -24.94 -3.35
C GLU A 28 -7.19 -24.05 -3.00
N PHE A 29 -7.16 -23.36 -1.84
CA PHE A 29 -8.18 -22.42 -1.41
C PHE A 29 -7.93 -20.95 -1.82
N LYS A 30 -6.92 -20.67 -2.64
CA LYS A 30 -6.62 -19.30 -3.10
C LYS A 30 -7.62 -18.90 -4.20
N PRO A 31 -8.40 -17.82 -4.02
CA PRO A 31 -9.30 -17.33 -5.07
C PRO A 31 -8.57 -17.11 -6.39
N LYS A 32 -9.19 -17.53 -7.51
CA LYS A 32 -8.56 -17.53 -8.83
C LYS A 32 -8.13 -16.15 -9.32
N LEU A 33 -8.82 -15.09 -8.89
CA LEU A 33 -8.54 -13.71 -9.27
C LEU A 33 -7.57 -12.98 -8.33
N ARG A 34 -7.08 -13.67 -7.29
CA ARG A 34 -6.19 -13.07 -6.31
C ARG A 34 -4.87 -12.62 -6.95
N GLY A 35 -4.58 -11.32 -6.80
CA GLY A 35 -3.38 -10.69 -7.35
C GLY A 35 -3.46 -10.29 -8.82
N MET A 36 -4.44 -10.77 -9.58
CA MET A 36 -4.57 -10.44 -11.01
C MET A 36 -4.79 -8.95 -11.26
N SER A 37 -5.56 -8.29 -10.40
CA SER A 37 -5.80 -6.85 -10.48
C SER A 37 -4.52 -6.04 -10.26
N HIS A 38 -3.70 -6.40 -9.28
CA HIS A 38 -2.40 -5.76 -9.02
C HIS A 38 -1.40 -6.07 -10.14
N LEU A 39 -1.41 -7.29 -10.69
CA LEU A 39 -0.58 -7.65 -11.84
C LEU A 39 -0.90 -6.76 -13.05
N ALA A 40 -2.18 -6.57 -13.36
CA ALA A 40 -2.62 -5.70 -14.46
C ALA A 40 -2.29 -4.22 -14.20
N LEU A 41 -2.38 -3.77 -12.94
CA LEU A 41 -2.10 -2.38 -12.60
C LEU A 41 -0.60 -2.06 -12.57
N THR A 42 0.28 -3.01 -12.27
CA THR A 42 1.73 -2.76 -12.13
C THR A 42 2.34 -2.06 -13.36
N PRO A 43 2.15 -2.54 -14.62
CA PRO A 43 2.69 -1.84 -15.80
C PRO A 43 2.04 -0.47 -16.02
N LEU A 44 0.77 -0.28 -15.68
CA LEU A 44 0.10 1.01 -15.77
C LEU A 44 0.63 2.00 -14.73
N ALA A 45 0.90 1.54 -13.51
CA ALA A 45 1.51 2.35 -12.47
C ALA A 45 2.96 2.75 -12.83
N LEU A 46 3.71 1.85 -13.50
CA LEU A 46 5.03 2.17 -14.02
C LEU A 46 4.96 3.25 -15.10
N ALA A 47 4.12 3.06 -16.11
CA ALA A 47 3.96 4.03 -17.19
C ALA A 47 3.48 5.39 -16.67
N GLY A 48 2.42 5.39 -15.83
CA GLY A 48 1.92 6.61 -15.21
C GLY A 48 2.95 7.29 -14.30
N GLY A 49 3.73 6.51 -13.54
CA GLY A 49 4.81 7.03 -12.72
C GLY A 49 5.91 7.71 -13.53
N ILE A 50 6.33 7.10 -14.65
CA ILE A 50 7.31 7.70 -15.57
C ILE A 50 6.75 9.02 -16.12
N VAL A 51 5.52 9.04 -16.60
CA VAL A 51 4.87 10.26 -17.12
C VAL A 51 4.85 11.35 -16.05
N LEU A 52 4.43 11.02 -14.84
CA LEU A 52 4.36 11.97 -13.74
C LEU A 52 5.73 12.57 -13.39
N ILE A 53 6.78 11.75 -13.34
CA ILE A 53 8.16 12.20 -13.06
C ILE A 53 8.70 13.08 -14.18
N VAL A 54 8.53 12.67 -15.44
CA VAL A 54 9.02 13.40 -16.61
C VAL A 54 8.32 14.74 -16.76
N LEU A 55 7.03 14.79 -16.47
CA LEU A 55 6.22 16.00 -16.58
C LEU A 55 6.28 16.89 -15.32
N SER A 56 7.00 16.53 -14.28
CA SER A 56 7.21 17.40 -13.10
C SER A 56 8.06 18.62 -13.46
N PRO A 57 7.60 19.86 -13.15
CA PRO A 57 8.24 21.09 -13.61
C PRO A 57 9.58 21.38 -12.93
N ASP A 58 9.74 21.03 -11.68
CA ASP A 58 10.90 21.31 -10.84
C ASP A 58 11.40 20.09 -10.08
N THR A 59 12.56 20.20 -9.41
CA THR A 59 13.20 19.09 -8.69
C THR A 59 12.38 18.62 -7.51
N THR A 60 11.73 19.51 -6.75
CA THR A 60 10.94 19.16 -5.57
C THR A 60 9.73 18.33 -5.97
N THR A 61 8.99 18.80 -6.98
CA THR A 61 7.83 18.11 -7.53
C THR A 61 8.23 16.75 -8.12
N ARG A 62 9.38 16.69 -8.80
CA ARG A 62 9.93 15.45 -9.39
C ARG A 62 10.30 14.42 -8.32
N ILE A 63 10.92 14.85 -7.22
CA ILE A 63 11.22 13.98 -6.09
C ILE A 63 9.92 13.41 -5.48
N GLY A 64 8.92 14.26 -5.23
CA GLY A 64 7.63 13.83 -4.73
C GLY A 64 6.95 12.81 -5.64
N SER A 65 6.94 13.08 -6.95
CA SER A 65 6.41 12.17 -7.98
C SER A 65 7.15 10.83 -8.02
N ALA A 66 8.48 10.86 -7.90
CA ALA A 66 9.31 9.65 -7.90
C ALA A 66 9.06 8.78 -6.66
N VAL A 67 8.97 9.39 -5.48
CA VAL A 67 8.65 8.68 -4.23
C VAL A 67 7.28 8.03 -4.29
N PHE A 68 6.27 8.74 -4.79
CA PHE A 68 4.92 8.21 -4.96
C PHE A 68 4.89 7.05 -5.97
N ALA A 69 5.47 7.24 -7.16
CA ALA A 69 5.53 6.20 -8.19
C ALA A 69 6.28 4.94 -7.71
N PHE A 70 7.41 5.10 -7.03
CA PHE A 70 8.19 3.99 -6.50
C PHE A 70 7.43 3.23 -5.41
N SER A 71 6.75 3.93 -4.49
CA SER A 71 5.94 3.30 -3.45
C SER A 71 4.77 2.49 -4.02
N ALA A 72 4.15 2.99 -5.10
CA ALA A 72 3.09 2.28 -5.81
C ALA A 72 3.61 1.01 -6.50
N LEU A 73 4.77 1.11 -7.18
CA LEU A 73 5.40 -0.05 -7.81
C LEU A 73 5.81 -1.12 -6.81
N LEU A 74 6.31 -0.73 -5.64
CA LEU A 74 6.61 -1.66 -4.55
C LEU A 74 5.35 -2.39 -4.09
N LEU A 75 4.25 -1.66 -3.83
CA LEU A 75 3.02 -2.28 -3.39
C LEU A 75 2.45 -3.22 -4.45
N PHE A 76 2.16 -2.70 -5.66
CA PHE A 76 1.46 -3.47 -6.70
C PHE A 76 2.34 -4.60 -7.24
N GLY A 77 3.63 -4.36 -7.46
CA GLY A 77 4.57 -5.37 -7.96
C GLY A 77 4.80 -6.50 -6.97
N VAL A 78 5.09 -6.19 -5.70
CA VAL A 78 5.28 -7.23 -4.67
C VAL A 78 3.99 -8.00 -4.40
N SER A 79 2.85 -7.30 -4.36
CA SER A 79 1.54 -7.94 -4.18
C SER A 79 1.19 -8.86 -5.37
N ALA A 80 1.45 -8.42 -6.61
CA ALA A 80 1.30 -9.27 -7.79
C ALA A 80 2.16 -10.53 -7.68
N LEU A 81 3.46 -10.38 -7.41
CA LEU A 81 4.38 -11.50 -7.24
C LEU A 81 3.93 -12.45 -6.14
N TYR A 82 3.60 -11.92 -4.96
CA TYR A 82 3.16 -12.72 -3.82
C TYR A 82 1.91 -13.54 -4.12
N HIS A 83 0.93 -12.94 -4.81
CA HIS A 83 -0.36 -13.56 -5.03
C HIS A 83 -0.45 -14.43 -6.29
N THR A 84 0.36 -14.21 -7.33
CA THR A 84 0.27 -14.97 -8.60
C THR A 84 1.29 -16.09 -8.69
N GLY A 85 2.45 -15.96 -8.06
CA GLY A 85 3.52 -16.93 -8.13
C GLY A 85 3.33 -18.15 -7.21
N THR A 86 4.07 -19.22 -7.53
CA THR A 86 4.25 -20.40 -6.68
C THR A 86 5.63 -20.32 -6.04
N TRP A 87 5.69 -20.28 -4.72
CA TRP A 87 6.90 -19.96 -3.98
C TRP A 87 7.24 -21.03 -2.95
N SER A 88 8.52 -21.24 -2.71
CA SER A 88 8.97 -22.03 -1.56
C SER A 88 8.49 -21.39 -0.25
N PRO A 89 8.32 -22.14 0.85
CA PRO A 89 7.80 -21.61 2.13
C PRO A 89 8.56 -20.37 2.65
N ARG A 90 9.89 -20.35 2.46
CA ARG A 90 10.74 -19.21 2.88
C ARG A 90 10.49 -17.96 2.04
N VAL A 91 10.43 -18.12 0.71
CA VAL A 91 10.15 -16.99 -0.22
C VAL A 91 8.74 -16.49 -0.02
N TRP A 92 7.75 -17.39 0.13
CA TRP A 92 6.38 -17.03 0.44
C TRP A 92 6.26 -16.19 1.72
N ALA A 93 6.94 -16.60 2.79
CA ALA A 93 6.94 -15.87 4.06
C ALA A 93 7.60 -14.48 3.93
N ALA A 94 8.67 -14.36 3.13
CA ALA A 94 9.31 -13.07 2.85
C ALA A 94 8.38 -12.16 2.04
N LEU A 95 7.84 -12.63 0.92
CA LEU A 95 6.91 -11.87 0.07
C LEU A 95 5.67 -11.42 0.86
N ARG A 96 5.12 -12.27 1.74
CA ARG A 96 4.01 -11.89 2.61
C ARG A 96 4.36 -10.74 3.56
N ARG A 97 5.59 -10.70 4.09
CA ARG A 97 6.06 -9.58 4.93
C ARG A 97 6.12 -8.29 4.13
N PHE A 98 6.73 -8.35 2.94
CA PHE A 98 6.86 -7.19 2.07
C PHE A 98 5.51 -6.70 1.55
N ASP A 99 4.62 -7.59 1.10
CA ASP A 99 3.28 -7.25 0.66
C ASP A 99 2.51 -6.43 1.71
N HIS A 100 2.56 -6.85 2.97
CA HIS A 100 1.88 -6.12 4.04
C HIS A 100 2.66 -4.87 4.52
N ALA A 101 3.99 -4.89 4.49
CA ALA A 101 4.81 -3.75 4.88
C ALA A 101 4.71 -2.59 3.88
N ASN A 102 4.59 -2.90 2.59
CA ASN A 102 4.50 -1.90 1.52
C ASN A 102 3.23 -1.05 1.59
N ILE A 103 2.21 -1.47 2.33
CA ILE A 103 1.02 -0.64 2.60
C ILE A 103 1.43 0.65 3.34
N PHE A 104 2.29 0.55 4.36
CA PHE A 104 2.81 1.71 5.06
C PHE A 104 3.63 2.63 4.14
N ILE A 105 4.45 2.02 3.27
CA ILE A 105 5.27 2.76 2.31
C ILE A 105 4.40 3.50 1.29
N LEU A 106 3.34 2.87 0.78
CA LEU A 106 2.42 3.53 -0.14
C LEU A 106 1.68 4.69 0.53
N ILE A 107 1.23 4.52 1.78
CA ILE A 107 0.58 5.59 2.52
C ILE A 107 1.52 6.80 2.64
N ALA A 108 2.74 6.63 3.15
CA ALA A 108 3.70 7.74 3.26
C ALA A 108 4.10 8.31 1.89
N GLY A 109 4.26 7.44 0.89
CA GLY A 109 4.56 7.84 -0.50
C GLY A 109 3.46 8.70 -1.11
N SER A 110 2.18 8.42 -0.85
CA SER A 110 1.06 9.22 -1.35
C SER A 110 0.94 10.59 -0.69
N TYR A 111 1.41 10.75 0.56
CA TYR A 111 1.52 12.05 1.21
C TYR A 111 2.56 12.95 0.58
N THR A 112 3.67 12.37 0.14
CA THR A 112 4.89 13.09 -0.18
C THR A 112 4.70 14.16 -1.27
N PRO A 113 4.13 13.89 -2.45
CA PRO A 113 4.05 14.90 -3.51
C PRO A 113 3.19 16.10 -3.13
N LEU A 114 1.98 15.87 -2.62
CA LEU A 114 1.08 16.98 -2.27
C LEU A 114 1.59 17.79 -1.07
N THR A 115 2.22 17.15 -0.10
CA THR A 115 2.85 17.85 1.03
C THR A 115 4.00 18.73 0.55
N LEU A 116 4.82 18.25 -0.38
CA LEU A 116 5.93 19.04 -0.96
C LEU A 116 5.44 20.22 -1.81
N MET A 117 4.31 20.08 -2.50
CA MET A 117 3.76 21.12 -3.37
C MET A 117 2.93 22.17 -2.61
N LEU A 118 2.17 21.72 -1.59
CA LEU A 118 1.09 22.53 -1.02
C LEU A 118 1.35 23.02 0.41
N LEU A 119 2.27 22.41 1.15
CA LEU A 119 2.61 22.86 2.51
C LEU A 119 4.02 23.44 2.55
N ASP A 120 4.21 24.42 3.44
CA ASP A 120 5.49 25.09 3.66
C ASP A 120 5.99 25.02 5.11
N GLY A 121 7.25 25.39 5.31
CA GLY A 121 7.85 25.56 6.63
C GLY A 121 7.67 24.37 7.55
N THR A 122 7.23 24.67 8.78
CA THR A 122 7.07 23.67 9.84
C THR A 122 6.01 22.62 9.52
N GLN A 123 4.90 22.99 8.87
CA GLN A 123 3.83 22.02 8.55
C GLN A 123 4.32 20.92 7.60
N ARG A 124 5.05 21.28 6.53
CA ARG A 124 5.69 20.33 5.61
C ARG A 124 6.61 19.36 6.35
N VAL A 125 7.52 19.90 7.16
CA VAL A 125 8.50 19.09 7.90
C VAL A 125 7.81 18.16 8.89
N VAL A 126 6.90 18.67 9.70
CA VAL A 126 6.20 17.89 10.72
C VAL A 126 5.39 16.77 10.08
N LEU A 127 4.60 17.05 9.03
CA LEU A 127 3.77 16.02 8.39
C LEU A 127 4.66 14.93 7.75
N LEU A 128 5.66 15.30 6.94
CA LEU A 128 6.53 14.31 6.30
C LEU A 128 7.32 13.49 7.32
N THR A 129 7.89 14.12 8.34
CA THR A 129 8.63 13.40 9.39
C THR A 129 7.71 12.43 10.12
N THR A 130 6.49 12.86 10.48
CA THR A 130 5.52 12.02 11.18
C THR A 130 5.12 10.82 10.32
N VAL A 131 4.66 11.04 9.08
CA VAL A 131 4.16 9.93 8.25
C VAL A 131 5.26 8.94 7.87
N TRP A 132 6.48 9.41 7.57
CA TRP A 132 7.59 8.52 7.24
C TRP A 132 8.12 7.78 8.46
N SER A 133 8.21 8.43 9.63
CA SER A 133 8.60 7.75 10.88
C SER A 133 7.59 6.66 11.25
N CYS A 134 6.29 6.97 11.21
CA CYS A 134 5.23 5.99 11.47
C CYS A 134 5.23 4.87 10.41
N ALA A 135 5.50 5.19 9.14
CA ALA A 135 5.59 4.17 8.09
C ALA A 135 6.77 3.23 8.33
N ILE A 136 7.95 3.74 8.67
CA ILE A 136 9.14 2.93 8.98
C ILE A 136 8.86 2.03 10.19
N LEU A 137 8.29 2.57 11.26
CA LEU A 137 7.89 1.77 12.43
C LEU A 137 6.86 0.71 12.07
N GLY A 138 5.91 1.03 11.21
CA GLY A 138 4.91 0.09 10.69
C GLY A 138 5.53 -1.02 9.84
N VAL A 139 6.51 -0.69 8.99
CA VAL A 139 7.29 -1.68 8.21
C VAL A 139 8.04 -2.61 9.17
N LEU A 140 8.78 -2.08 10.14
CA LEU A 140 9.49 -2.88 11.14
C LEU A 140 8.53 -3.78 11.91
N PHE A 141 7.40 -3.25 12.36
CA PHE A 141 6.35 -4.01 13.03
C PHE A 141 5.88 -5.20 12.16
N ARG A 142 5.61 -5.00 10.84
CA ARG A 142 5.14 -6.07 9.95
C ARG A 142 6.24 -7.08 9.59
N VAL A 143 7.48 -6.64 9.48
CA VAL A 143 8.62 -7.51 9.19
C VAL A 143 8.93 -8.43 10.37
N PHE A 144 8.93 -7.89 11.59
CA PHE A 144 9.30 -8.67 12.78
C PHE A 144 8.11 -9.42 13.40
N TRP A 145 6.87 -8.97 13.21
CA TRP A 145 5.68 -9.63 13.76
C TRP A 145 4.64 -9.97 12.68
N ILE A 146 4.96 -10.97 11.84
CA ILE A 146 4.09 -11.43 10.75
C ILE A 146 2.74 -12.00 11.24
N GLY A 147 2.71 -12.57 12.45
CA GLY A 147 1.52 -13.14 13.08
C GLY A 147 0.60 -12.12 13.75
N ALA A 148 0.91 -10.82 13.70
CA ALA A 148 0.08 -9.79 14.31
C ALA A 148 -1.38 -9.88 13.83
N PRO A 149 -2.36 -9.75 14.74
CA PRO A 149 -3.78 -9.87 14.38
C PRO A 149 -4.26 -8.66 13.57
N ARG A 150 -5.24 -8.90 12.68
CA ARG A 150 -5.77 -7.85 11.77
C ARG A 150 -6.36 -6.66 12.51
N TRP A 151 -7.03 -6.90 13.61
CA TRP A 151 -7.61 -5.83 14.43
C TRP A 151 -6.57 -4.85 14.98
N LEU A 152 -5.29 -5.24 15.02
CA LEU A 152 -4.20 -4.36 15.44
C LEU A 152 -3.62 -3.57 14.27
N TYR A 153 -3.23 -4.22 13.18
CA TYR A 153 -2.52 -3.53 12.10
C TYR A 153 -3.43 -2.78 11.12
N THR A 154 -4.70 -3.20 10.96
CA THR A 154 -5.63 -2.48 10.08
C THR A 154 -5.94 -1.07 10.59
N PRO A 155 -6.23 -0.85 11.90
CA PRO A 155 -6.36 0.50 12.43
C PRO A 155 -5.09 1.35 12.29
N LEU A 156 -3.89 0.74 12.36
CA LEU A 156 -2.64 1.47 12.14
C LEU A 156 -2.52 2.01 10.72
N TYR A 157 -2.90 1.23 9.69
CA TYR A 157 -2.96 1.72 8.31
C TYR A 157 -3.95 2.87 8.16
N ILE A 158 -5.17 2.70 8.69
CA ILE A 158 -6.22 3.72 8.62
C ILE A 158 -5.77 4.98 9.35
N GLY A 159 -5.28 4.86 10.59
CA GLY A 159 -4.81 5.99 11.39
C GLY A 159 -3.69 6.78 10.72
N LEU A 160 -2.72 6.09 10.12
CA LEU A 160 -1.66 6.76 9.36
C LEU A 160 -2.24 7.47 8.12
N GLY A 161 -3.20 6.86 7.42
CA GLY A 161 -3.89 7.48 6.29
C GLY A 161 -4.67 8.74 6.65
N TRP A 162 -5.12 8.89 7.90
CA TRP A 162 -5.86 10.07 8.39
C TRP A 162 -4.99 11.16 8.98
N ALA A 163 -3.67 11.05 8.97
CA ALA A 163 -2.77 12.07 9.53
C ALA A 163 -2.96 13.46 8.89
N ALA A 164 -3.37 13.52 7.61
CA ALA A 164 -3.67 14.80 6.92
C ALA A 164 -4.76 15.63 7.59
N VAL A 165 -5.66 15.02 8.36
CA VAL A 165 -6.79 15.72 9.01
C VAL A 165 -6.29 16.85 9.91
N PHE A 166 -5.14 16.69 10.57
CA PHE A 166 -4.54 17.71 11.42
C PHE A 166 -3.93 18.87 10.63
N PHE A 167 -3.82 18.75 9.30
CA PHE A 167 -3.22 19.75 8.40
C PHE A 167 -4.20 20.27 7.35
N ILE A 168 -5.51 19.98 7.49
CA ILE A 168 -6.55 20.40 6.53
C ILE A 168 -6.50 21.91 6.25
N PRO A 169 -6.42 22.83 7.24
CA PRO A 169 -6.34 24.25 6.94
C PRO A 169 -5.13 24.60 6.06
N GLY A 170 -3.95 24.06 6.39
CA GLY A 170 -2.75 24.28 5.60
C GLY A 170 -2.86 23.76 4.17
N PHE A 171 -3.48 22.58 3.96
CA PHE A 171 -3.73 22.05 2.61
C PHE A 171 -4.73 22.92 1.83
N ILE A 172 -5.79 23.43 2.46
CA ILE A 172 -6.76 24.32 1.80
C ILE A 172 -6.08 25.62 1.38
N ASP A 173 -5.36 26.26 2.29
CA ASP A 173 -4.68 27.54 2.04
C ASP A 173 -3.58 27.36 0.97
N GLY A 174 -2.74 26.33 1.11
CA GLY A 174 -1.69 26.02 0.16
C GLY A 174 -2.22 25.66 -1.22
N ALA A 175 -3.23 24.79 -1.31
CA ALA A 175 -3.83 24.42 -2.59
C ALA A 175 -4.47 25.64 -3.27
N SER A 176 -5.20 26.47 -2.53
CA SER A 176 -5.85 27.68 -3.08
C SER A 176 -4.83 28.70 -3.60
N SER A 177 -3.72 28.90 -2.86
CA SER A 177 -2.67 29.83 -3.24
C SER A 177 -1.82 29.33 -4.41
N VAL A 178 -1.52 28.05 -4.47
CA VAL A 178 -0.61 27.45 -5.45
C VAL A 178 -1.34 27.07 -6.75
N LEU A 179 -2.55 26.53 -6.64
CA LEU A 179 -3.29 25.94 -7.77
C LEU A 179 -4.48 26.80 -8.22
N GLY A 180 -4.89 27.77 -7.40
CA GLY A 180 -6.17 28.48 -7.58
C GLY A 180 -7.38 27.67 -7.11
N ASN A 181 -8.46 28.37 -6.72
CA ASN A 181 -9.60 27.79 -6.02
C ASN A 181 -10.25 26.59 -6.73
N GLY A 182 -10.46 26.67 -8.05
CA GLY A 182 -11.11 25.60 -8.80
C GLY A 182 -10.30 24.29 -8.81
N MET A 183 -9.00 24.39 -9.06
CA MET A 183 -8.09 23.24 -9.08
C MET A 183 -7.87 22.72 -7.65
N ALA A 184 -7.76 23.59 -6.65
CA ALA A 184 -7.65 23.21 -5.25
C ALA A 184 -8.82 22.33 -4.80
N VAL A 185 -10.05 22.71 -5.13
CA VAL A 185 -11.26 21.91 -4.83
C VAL A 185 -11.16 20.52 -5.50
N ALA A 186 -10.80 20.45 -6.77
CA ALA A 186 -10.69 19.17 -7.49
C ALA A 186 -9.63 18.26 -6.84
N VAL A 187 -8.42 18.79 -6.58
CA VAL A 187 -7.31 18.07 -5.98
C VAL A 187 -7.67 17.55 -4.59
N LEU A 188 -8.17 18.41 -3.72
CA LEU A 188 -8.52 18.03 -2.33
C LEU A 188 -9.73 17.08 -2.27
N THR A 189 -10.70 17.22 -3.17
CA THR A 189 -11.82 16.28 -3.28
C THR A 189 -11.32 14.88 -3.66
N LEU A 190 -10.42 14.77 -4.64
CA LEU A 190 -9.83 13.49 -5.02
C LEU A 190 -9.01 12.86 -3.90
N VAL A 191 -8.28 13.67 -3.10
CA VAL A 191 -7.60 13.18 -1.89
C VAL A 191 -8.60 12.62 -0.88
N ALA A 192 -9.68 13.35 -0.61
CA ALA A 192 -10.72 12.90 0.32
C ALA A 192 -11.41 11.61 -0.15
N VAL A 193 -11.75 11.51 -1.45
CA VAL A 193 -12.32 10.31 -2.07
C VAL A 193 -11.36 9.15 -1.95
N GLY A 194 -10.08 9.35 -2.29
CA GLY A 194 -9.04 8.31 -2.17
C GLY A 194 -8.87 7.83 -0.72
N GLY A 195 -8.84 8.74 0.25
CA GLY A 195 -8.78 8.39 1.67
C GLY A 195 -10.00 7.60 2.16
N ALA A 196 -11.21 7.98 1.71
CA ALA A 196 -12.43 7.24 2.00
C ALA A 196 -12.40 5.83 1.40
N LEU A 197 -11.96 5.68 0.14
CA LEU A 197 -11.81 4.37 -0.51
C LEU A 197 -10.80 3.47 0.21
N TYR A 198 -9.63 3.99 0.62
CA TYR A 198 -8.67 3.24 1.45
C TYR A 198 -9.28 2.81 2.78
N THR A 199 -10.06 3.69 3.42
CA THR A 199 -10.71 3.40 4.70
C THR A 199 -11.73 2.27 4.54
N VAL A 200 -12.62 2.36 3.54
CA VAL A 200 -13.61 1.30 3.23
C VAL A 200 -12.91 -0.01 2.92
N GLY A 201 -11.87 0.01 2.07
CA GLY A 201 -11.07 -1.17 1.75
C GLY A 201 -10.42 -1.77 3.00
N GLY A 202 -9.82 -0.95 3.87
CA GLY A 202 -9.24 -1.36 5.13
C GLY A 202 -10.26 -2.02 6.08
N VAL A 203 -11.45 -1.44 6.20
CA VAL A 203 -12.55 -2.01 7.00
C VAL A 203 -12.97 -3.37 6.42
N VAL A 204 -13.22 -3.47 5.10
CA VAL A 204 -13.55 -4.74 4.43
C VAL A 204 -12.50 -5.80 4.71
N TYR A 205 -11.23 -5.45 4.63
CA TYR A 205 -10.12 -6.35 4.92
C TYR A 205 -10.07 -6.79 6.38
N GLY A 206 -10.30 -5.85 7.31
CA GLY A 206 -10.32 -6.10 8.76
C GLY A 206 -11.43 -7.05 9.18
N VAL A 207 -12.66 -6.77 8.72
CA VAL A 207 -13.87 -7.55 9.09
C VAL A 207 -14.07 -8.80 8.22
N LYS A 208 -13.31 -8.97 7.13
CA LYS A 208 -13.42 -10.06 6.14
C LYS A 208 -14.80 -10.16 5.49
N ARG A 209 -15.50 -9.05 5.33
CA ARG A 209 -16.84 -8.97 4.72
C ARG A 209 -16.96 -7.69 3.88
N PRO A 210 -17.79 -7.72 2.78
CA PRO A 210 -18.50 -8.86 2.23
C PRO A 210 -17.56 -9.90 1.61
N ASN A 211 -18.00 -11.14 1.49
CA ASN A 211 -17.26 -12.22 0.83
C ASN A 211 -18.21 -12.93 -0.16
N PRO A 212 -18.57 -12.26 -1.27
CA PRO A 212 -19.69 -12.67 -2.13
C PRO A 212 -19.42 -13.95 -2.90
N TRP A 213 -18.16 -14.17 -3.35
CA TRP A 213 -17.79 -15.32 -4.16
C TRP A 213 -16.41 -15.85 -3.72
N PRO A 214 -16.33 -16.56 -2.59
CA PRO A 214 -15.08 -16.91 -1.91
C PRO A 214 -14.03 -17.61 -2.79
N GLN A 215 -14.46 -18.39 -3.79
CA GLN A 215 -13.58 -19.15 -4.68
C GLN A 215 -12.94 -18.28 -5.78
N HIS A 216 -13.52 -17.12 -6.13
CA HIS A 216 -13.07 -16.28 -7.24
C HIS A 216 -12.81 -14.84 -6.81
N PHE A 217 -13.77 -14.21 -6.12
CA PHE A 217 -13.76 -12.81 -5.75
C PHE A 217 -14.33 -12.62 -4.34
N GLY A 218 -13.46 -12.60 -3.35
CA GLY A 218 -13.81 -12.44 -1.94
C GLY A 218 -13.43 -11.08 -1.35
N PHE A 219 -13.48 -10.97 -0.03
CA PHE A 219 -13.18 -9.73 0.69
C PHE A 219 -11.77 -9.19 0.39
N HIS A 220 -10.79 -10.05 0.10
CA HIS A 220 -9.42 -9.65 -0.19
C HIS A 220 -9.30 -9.00 -1.57
N GLU A 221 -9.98 -9.57 -2.57
CA GLU A 221 -10.06 -9.00 -3.91
C GLU A 221 -10.84 -7.68 -3.92
N ILE A 222 -11.87 -7.56 -3.09
CA ILE A 222 -12.60 -6.29 -2.87
C ILE A 222 -11.65 -5.27 -2.24
N PHE A 223 -10.86 -5.63 -1.24
CA PHE A 223 -9.84 -4.76 -0.66
C PHE A 223 -8.83 -4.28 -1.72
N HIS A 224 -8.32 -5.17 -2.58
CA HIS A 224 -7.43 -4.79 -3.69
C HIS A 224 -8.11 -3.81 -4.65
N SER A 225 -9.39 -4.02 -4.99
CA SER A 225 -10.16 -3.10 -5.85
C SER A 225 -10.27 -1.71 -5.23
N PHE A 226 -10.58 -1.60 -3.94
CA PHE A 226 -10.58 -0.33 -3.23
C PHE A 226 -9.20 0.32 -3.16
N THR A 227 -8.13 -0.47 -2.98
CA THR A 227 -6.75 0.02 -3.02
C THR A 227 -6.39 0.62 -4.38
N ILE A 228 -6.80 -0.03 -5.47
CA ILE A 228 -6.60 0.46 -6.84
C ILE A 228 -7.37 1.76 -7.09
N LEU A 229 -8.66 1.80 -6.75
CA LEU A 229 -9.48 2.99 -6.95
C LEU A 229 -8.96 4.18 -6.14
N ALA A 230 -8.53 3.94 -4.89
CA ALA A 230 -7.91 4.95 -4.04
C ALA A 230 -6.59 5.45 -4.64
N PHE A 231 -5.72 4.54 -5.10
CA PHE A 231 -4.48 4.90 -5.77
C PHE A 231 -4.73 5.74 -7.02
N VAL A 232 -5.68 5.36 -7.87
CA VAL A 232 -6.04 6.13 -9.07
C VAL A 232 -6.55 7.51 -8.70
N SER A 233 -7.39 7.64 -7.67
CA SER A 233 -7.85 8.94 -7.16
C SER A 233 -6.69 9.83 -6.71
N HIS A 234 -5.75 9.30 -5.94
CA HIS A 234 -4.55 10.02 -5.54
C HIS A 234 -3.64 10.33 -6.71
N TYR A 235 -3.45 9.40 -7.65
CA TYR A 235 -2.64 9.61 -8.85
C TYR A 235 -3.19 10.77 -9.70
N VAL A 236 -4.50 10.82 -9.93
CA VAL A 236 -5.13 11.92 -10.65
C VAL A 236 -4.98 13.23 -9.89
N SER A 237 -5.17 13.22 -8.57
CA SER A 237 -4.97 14.39 -7.72
C SER A 237 -3.55 14.94 -7.83
N VAL A 238 -2.53 14.08 -7.68
CA VAL A 238 -1.11 14.48 -7.80
C VAL A 238 -0.80 14.96 -9.21
N SER A 239 -1.34 14.30 -10.25
CA SER A 239 -1.14 14.69 -11.65
C SER A 239 -1.74 16.06 -11.93
N LEU A 240 -2.96 16.34 -11.50
CA LEU A 240 -3.60 17.64 -11.64
C LEU A 240 -2.77 18.75 -10.95
N ALA A 241 -2.34 18.51 -9.71
CA ALA A 241 -1.48 19.47 -8.99
C ALA A 241 -0.15 19.70 -9.71
N THR A 242 0.54 18.61 -10.12
CA THR A 242 1.83 18.67 -10.80
C THR A 242 1.74 19.43 -12.13
N TYR A 243 0.71 19.16 -12.93
CA TYR A 243 0.59 19.76 -14.27
C TYR A 243 0.09 21.20 -14.23
N SER A 244 -0.62 21.61 -13.16
CA SER A 244 -1.01 23.00 -12.94
C SER A 244 0.17 23.92 -12.60
N LEU A 245 1.32 23.35 -12.24
CA LEU A 245 2.55 24.10 -11.94
C LEU A 245 3.46 24.32 -13.15
N ARG A 246 3.05 23.83 -14.34
CA ARG A 246 3.79 24.00 -15.61
C ARG A 246 3.34 25.27 -16.28
#